data_0bafe69e0f8f893106f71a9152b59779
#
_entry.id   0bafe69e0f8f893106f71a9152b59779
#
_cell.length_a   1.000
_cell.length_b   1.000
_cell.length_c   1.000
_cell.angle_alpha   90.00
_cell.angle_beta   90.00
_cell.angle_gamma   90.00
#
_symmetry.space_group_name_H-M   'P 1'
#
loop_
_entity.id
_entity.type
_entity.pdbx_description
1 polymer ?
#
loop_
_entity_poly.entity_id
_entity_poly.type
_entity_poly.pdbx_seq_one_letter_code
_entity_poly.pdbx_strand_id
1 'polypeptide(L)'
;MKQYRFILSGGGTGGHIYPAISIAERLLEVFPKSNITFVGSIGKMEMKTVPKYGYKIKGLFISGLKRKIFSLYNLFLPFKLIISFLQSIFIIFFNKPDFVIGTGGYASFPIVFVSTFFRIPTLIQEQNSLPGIANKFLSKHVKYISVAYNKMDKFFPPDKLFYTGNPVRKSITNKIDIDKAKKALNIDKSKMVLTVLGGSLGSKKINELIYKNLDYIEGKGITLIWQCGKLYYDLYKDKSSEDLIIHDFISDIDTVYYSSDIIIARSGALTLSELAIVGKPAILIPSPNVAENHQYHNAKAISDLDGAICLVEEEAELLFKSKLDMLIKDEEYRKNIAYNISKLGSPNASIDIVSKIKNHLSYE
;
A
#
# COMPACT_ATOMS: atom_id res chain seq x y z
N MET A 1 -13.96 3.98 30.87
CA MET A 1 -13.95 3.39 29.52
C MET A 1 -13.22 2.04 29.60
N LYS A 2 -13.80 0.98 29.01
CA LYS A 2 -13.22 -0.35 28.93
C LYS A 2 -11.87 -0.27 28.18
N GLN A 3 -10.85 -0.97 28.67
CA GLN A 3 -9.56 -1.07 28.00
C GLN A 3 -9.59 -2.26 27.06
N TYR A 4 -9.60 -1.99 25.74
CA TYR A 4 -9.57 -3.04 24.73
C TYR A 4 -8.14 -3.43 24.34
N ARG A 5 -7.98 -4.67 23.88
CA ARG A 5 -6.73 -5.23 23.40
C ARG A 5 -6.91 -5.69 21.97
N PHE A 6 -6.14 -5.07 21.08
CA PHE A 6 -6.19 -5.38 19.65
C PHE A 6 -4.92 -6.05 19.19
N ILE A 7 -5.05 -7.04 18.32
CA ILE A 7 -3.94 -7.58 17.55
C ILE A 7 -4.14 -7.19 16.09
N LEU A 8 -3.11 -6.59 15.49
CA LEU A 8 -3.06 -6.29 14.07
C LEU A 8 -1.95 -7.10 13.42
N SER A 9 -2.20 -7.65 12.24
CA SER A 9 -1.21 -8.43 11.50
C SER A 9 -1.28 -8.13 10.01
N GLY A 10 -0.14 -7.76 9.47
CA GLY A 10 0.07 -7.52 8.06
C GLY A 10 1.56 -7.43 7.79
N GLY A 11 2.03 -8.05 6.73
CA GLY A 11 3.47 -8.07 6.53
C GLY A 11 3.91 -8.53 5.15
N GLY A 12 5.24 -8.56 4.99
CA GLY A 12 5.91 -8.89 3.75
C GLY A 12 6.12 -7.69 2.82
N THR A 13 5.20 -6.73 2.79
CA THR A 13 5.30 -5.52 1.96
C THR A 13 4.65 -4.31 2.65
N GLY A 14 5.04 -3.10 2.23
CA GLY A 14 4.42 -1.85 2.70
C GLY A 14 2.91 -1.80 2.47
N GLY A 15 2.43 -2.42 1.37
CA GLY A 15 1.01 -2.49 1.05
C GLY A 15 0.14 -3.18 2.12
N HIS A 16 0.71 -4.05 2.96
CA HIS A 16 0.01 -4.67 4.08
C HIS A 16 0.31 -3.98 5.42
N ILE A 17 1.50 -3.41 5.57
CA ILE A 17 1.95 -2.82 6.83
C ILE A 17 1.27 -1.48 7.09
N TYR A 18 1.25 -0.57 6.11
CA TYR A 18 0.70 0.77 6.29
C TYR A 18 -0.82 0.80 6.50
N PRO A 19 -1.64 -0.03 5.83
CA PRO A 19 -3.05 -0.17 6.19
C PRO A 19 -3.25 -0.61 7.64
N ALA A 20 -2.44 -1.54 8.15
CA ALA A 20 -2.50 -1.95 9.55
C ALA A 20 -2.15 -0.79 10.51
N ILE A 21 -1.12 0.00 10.18
CA ILE A 21 -0.74 1.18 10.97
C ILE A 21 -1.87 2.21 10.96
N SER A 22 -2.47 2.53 9.80
CA SER A 22 -3.57 3.47 9.69
C SER A 22 -4.81 3.04 10.50
N ILE A 23 -5.13 1.74 10.49
CA ILE A 23 -6.20 1.19 11.34
C ILE A 23 -5.83 1.31 12.83
N ALA A 24 -4.57 1.04 13.19
CA ALA A 24 -4.10 1.13 14.58
C ALA A 24 -4.18 2.56 15.13
N GLU A 25 -3.75 3.56 14.34
CA GLU A 25 -3.87 4.98 14.69
C GLU A 25 -5.33 5.35 14.93
N ARG A 26 -6.24 4.93 14.04
CA ARG A 26 -7.67 5.21 14.20
C ARG A 26 -8.29 4.49 15.39
N LEU A 27 -7.86 3.25 15.70
CA LEU A 27 -8.28 2.54 16.91
C LEU A 27 -7.89 3.30 18.18
N LEU A 28 -6.69 3.89 18.25
CA LEU A 28 -6.27 4.69 19.40
C LEU A 28 -7.04 6.01 19.53
N GLU A 29 -7.46 6.63 18.42
CA GLU A 29 -8.33 7.80 18.44
C GLU A 29 -9.71 7.47 19.05
N VAL A 30 -10.29 6.33 18.68
CA VAL A 30 -11.62 5.90 19.14
C VAL A 30 -11.57 5.23 20.52
N PHE A 31 -10.48 4.53 20.82
CA PHE A 31 -10.25 3.79 22.07
C PHE A 31 -8.91 4.18 22.70
N PRO A 32 -8.76 5.38 23.26
CA PRO A 32 -7.45 5.94 23.71
C PRO A 32 -6.71 5.11 24.76
N LYS A 33 -7.44 4.27 25.53
CA LYS A 33 -6.86 3.41 26.56
C LYS A 33 -6.57 1.98 26.08
N SER A 34 -6.74 1.72 24.78
CA SER A 34 -6.53 0.37 24.25
C SER A 34 -5.06 0.00 24.12
N ASN A 35 -4.79 -1.30 24.15
CA ASN A 35 -3.46 -1.85 23.92
C ASN A 35 -3.40 -2.50 22.53
N ILE A 36 -2.46 -2.05 21.71
CA ILE A 36 -2.26 -2.55 20.36
C ILE A 36 -0.97 -3.34 20.29
N THR A 37 -1.06 -4.58 19.82
CA THR A 37 0.10 -5.45 19.56
C THR A 37 0.06 -5.85 18.08
N PHE A 38 1.17 -5.61 17.39
CA PHE A 38 1.35 -6.13 16.03
C PHE A 38 1.91 -7.54 16.04
N VAL A 39 1.61 -8.28 14.97
CA VAL A 39 2.18 -9.60 14.71
C VAL A 39 2.68 -9.62 13.27
N GLY A 40 3.94 -10.01 13.06
CA GLY A 40 4.59 -10.00 11.75
C GLY A 40 5.53 -11.18 11.57
N SER A 41 6.19 -11.30 10.43
CA SER A 41 7.16 -12.34 10.13
C SER A 41 8.56 -11.95 10.57
N ILE A 42 9.25 -12.80 11.30
CA ILE A 42 10.63 -12.59 11.75
C ILE A 42 11.55 -12.26 10.58
N GLY A 43 12.37 -11.22 10.75
CA GLY A 43 13.36 -10.78 9.76
C GLY A 43 12.78 -10.04 8.55
N LYS A 44 11.49 -9.67 8.57
CA LYS A 44 10.84 -8.93 7.50
C LYS A 44 10.67 -7.44 7.82
N MET A 45 10.21 -6.70 6.83
CA MET A 45 10.10 -5.24 6.84
C MET A 45 9.29 -4.73 8.03
N GLU A 46 8.18 -5.40 8.35
CA GLU A 46 7.28 -5.04 9.45
C GLU A 46 7.99 -4.98 10.80
N MET A 47 8.95 -5.89 11.04
CA MET A 47 9.72 -5.91 12.30
C MET A 47 10.56 -4.65 12.54
N LYS A 48 10.91 -3.94 11.47
CA LYS A 48 11.66 -2.68 11.53
C LYS A 48 10.76 -1.45 11.38
N THR A 49 9.66 -1.58 10.65
CA THR A 49 8.76 -0.45 10.33
C THR A 49 7.79 -0.14 11.46
N VAL A 50 7.10 -1.16 11.99
CA VAL A 50 6.07 -0.99 13.02
C VAL A 50 6.59 -0.32 14.31
N PRO A 51 7.79 -0.65 14.83
CA PRO A 51 8.35 0.03 16.01
C PRO A 51 8.60 1.53 15.80
N LYS A 52 8.86 1.98 14.57
CA LYS A 52 9.05 3.42 14.27
C LYS A 52 7.78 4.25 14.50
N TYR A 53 6.61 3.59 14.49
CA TYR A 53 5.31 4.19 14.81
C TYR A 53 4.91 4.00 16.29
N GLY A 54 5.83 3.54 17.14
CA GLY A 54 5.61 3.38 18.57
C GLY A 54 4.85 2.10 18.98
N TYR A 55 4.58 1.18 18.05
CA TYR A 55 3.86 -0.05 18.36
C TYR A 55 4.77 -1.22 18.70
N LYS A 56 4.31 -2.05 19.65
CA LYS A 56 4.95 -3.35 19.95
C LYS A 56 4.63 -4.34 18.83
N ILE A 57 5.63 -5.13 18.43
CA ILE A 57 5.47 -6.20 17.43
C ILE A 57 6.04 -7.51 17.93
N LYS A 58 5.32 -8.62 17.71
CA LYS A 58 5.76 -9.99 17.93
C LYS A 58 6.00 -10.70 16.61
N GLY A 59 7.09 -11.45 16.52
CA GLY A 59 7.49 -12.14 15.30
C GLY A 59 7.00 -13.59 15.26
N LEU A 60 6.47 -14.02 14.11
CA LEU A 60 6.17 -15.41 13.78
C LEU A 60 7.25 -15.99 12.88
N PHE A 61 7.58 -17.27 13.11
CA PHE A 61 8.47 -18.02 12.22
C PHE A 61 7.70 -18.52 11.00
N ILE A 62 7.38 -17.60 10.10
CA ILE A 62 6.61 -17.84 8.87
C ILE A 62 7.27 -17.17 7.68
N SER A 63 7.04 -17.69 6.48
CA SER A 63 7.53 -17.10 5.25
C SER A 63 6.56 -17.33 4.10
N GLY A 64 6.57 -16.46 3.11
CA GLY A 64 5.74 -16.61 1.92
C GLY A 64 6.16 -17.77 1.03
N LEU A 65 5.24 -18.30 0.24
CA LEU A 65 5.48 -19.31 -0.78
C LEU A 65 6.40 -18.75 -1.89
N LYS A 66 7.45 -19.49 -2.26
CA LYS A 66 8.25 -19.14 -3.44
C LYS A 66 7.62 -19.69 -4.71
N ARG A 67 7.73 -18.95 -5.82
CA ARG A 67 7.17 -19.35 -7.15
C ARG A 67 7.62 -20.72 -7.65
N LYS A 68 8.86 -21.12 -7.36
CA LYS A 68 9.33 -22.49 -7.65
C LYS A 68 8.72 -23.43 -6.62
N ILE A 69 7.60 -24.08 -6.99
CA ILE A 69 6.81 -24.95 -6.10
C ILE A 69 7.68 -26.03 -5.48
N PHE A 70 8.53 -26.70 -6.26
CA PHE A 70 9.45 -27.75 -5.83
C PHE A 70 10.80 -27.22 -5.31
N SER A 71 10.81 -26.11 -4.56
CA SER A 71 12.01 -25.64 -3.89
C SER A 71 12.13 -26.25 -2.49
N LEU A 72 13.35 -26.59 -2.05
CA LEU A 72 13.62 -27.01 -0.66
C LEU A 72 13.02 -26.01 0.36
N TYR A 73 12.97 -24.74 -0.01
CA TYR A 73 12.36 -23.70 0.82
C TYR A 73 10.85 -23.91 1.04
N ASN A 74 10.11 -24.34 0.03
CA ASN A 74 8.69 -24.61 0.12
C ASN A 74 8.42 -25.95 0.86
N LEU A 75 9.34 -26.89 0.83
CA LEU A 75 9.25 -28.15 1.59
C LEU A 75 9.20 -27.91 3.10
N PHE A 76 9.90 -26.88 3.60
CA PHE A 76 9.86 -26.48 5.01
C PHE A 76 8.66 -25.61 5.38
N LEU A 77 7.83 -25.21 4.43
CA LEU A 77 6.69 -24.31 4.69
C LEU A 77 5.64 -24.93 5.64
N PRO A 78 5.23 -26.21 5.51
CA PRO A 78 4.31 -26.84 6.46
C PRO A 78 4.84 -26.82 7.90
N PHE A 79 6.13 -27.08 8.09
CA PHE A 79 6.77 -27.04 9.41
C PHE A 79 6.76 -25.61 10.00
N LYS A 80 7.10 -24.59 9.18
CA LYS A 80 7.01 -23.19 9.59
C LYS A 80 5.58 -22.80 9.96
N LEU A 81 4.60 -23.32 9.22
CA LEU A 81 3.19 -23.04 9.46
C LEU A 81 2.75 -23.62 10.82
N ILE A 82 3.13 -24.86 11.14
CA ILE A 82 2.84 -25.47 12.44
C ILE A 82 3.46 -24.64 13.58
N ILE A 83 4.75 -24.28 13.46
CA ILE A 83 5.41 -23.44 14.48
C ILE A 83 4.68 -22.10 14.62
N SER A 84 4.32 -21.46 13.50
CA SER A 84 3.63 -20.17 13.55
C SER A 84 2.23 -20.25 14.17
N PHE A 85 1.53 -21.37 14.01
CA PHE A 85 0.26 -21.61 14.71
C PHE A 85 0.48 -21.75 16.23
N LEU A 86 1.47 -22.53 16.67
CA LEU A 86 1.81 -22.65 18.09
C LEU A 86 2.19 -21.28 18.69
N GLN A 87 3.04 -20.51 17.99
CA GLN A 87 3.38 -19.15 18.39
C GLN A 87 2.14 -18.24 18.47
N SER A 88 1.20 -18.37 17.52
CA SER A 88 -0.05 -17.61 17.52
C SER A 88 -0.94 -17.95 18.71
N ILE A 89 -1.04 -19.24 19.11
CA ILE A 89 -1.75 -19.68 20.31
C ILE A 89 -1.15 -19.01 21.56
N PHE A 90 0.18 -19.04 21.71
CA PHE A 90 0.86 -18.37 22.83
C PHE A 90 0.60 -16.84 22.82
N ILE A 91 0.68 -16.21 21.65
CA ILE A 91 0.40 -14.77 21.54
C ILE A 91 -1.02 -14.46 21.99
N ILE A 92 -2.01 -15.20 21.55
CA ILE A 92 -3.42 -15.03 21.93
C ILE A 92 -3.61 -15.25 23.43
N PHE A 93 -3.06 -16.32 23.97
CA PHE A 93 -3.20 -16.66 25.38
C PHE A 93 -2.67 -15.55 26.30
N PHE A 94 -1.49 -15.00 26.00
CA PHE A 94 -0.89 -13.95 26.82
C PHE A 94 -1.46 -12.54 26.57
N ASN A 95 -1.88 -12.22 25.34
CA ASN A 95 -2.43 -10.89 25.05
C ASN A 95 -3.94 -10.83 25.30
N LYS A 96 -4.66 -11.94 25.23
CA LYS A 96 -6.12 -12.04 25.38
C LYS A 96 -6.84 -10.93 24.57
N PRO A 97 -6.70 -10.91 23.24
CA PRO A 97 -7.23 -9.82 22.41
C PRO A 97 -8.75 -9.86 22.40
N ASP A 98 -9.37 -8.67 22.43
CA ASP A 98 -10.80 -8.51 22.26
C ASP A 98 -11.17 -8.51 20.75
N PHE A 99 -10.22 -8.20 19.86
CA PHE A 99 -10.43 -8.21 18.42
C PHE A 99 -9.10 -8.38 17.65
N VAL A 100 -9.12 -9.11 16.52
CA VAL A 100 -7.95 -9.35 15.68
C VAL A 100 -8.20 -8.89 14.25
N ILE A 101 -7.25 -8.12 13.69
CA ILE A 101 -7.32 -7.55 12.35
C ILE A 101 -6.16 -8.05 11.49
N GLY A 102 -6.47 -8.64 10.34
CA GLY A 102 -5.49 -9.03 9.33
C GLY A 102 -5.56 -8.11 8.12
N THR A 103 -4.45 -7.48 7.75
CA THR A 103 -4.36 -6.64 6.55
C THR A 103 -3.64 -7.34 5.39
N GLY A 104 -3.53 -8.68 5.47
CA GLY A 104 -3.00 -9.48 4.38
C GLY A 104 -1.52 -9.84 4.50
N GLY A 105 -1.05 -10.50 3.46
CA GLY A 105 0.25 -11.16 3.46
C GLY A 105 0.23 -12.48 4.24
N TYR A 106 1.26 -13.29 4.03
CA TYR A 106 1.40 -14.59 4.70
C TYR A 106 1.57 -14.47 6.22
N ALA A 107 2.04 -13.31 6.71
CA ALA A 107 2.25 -13.06 8.13
C ALA A 107 0.94 -12.98 8.92
N SER A 108 -0.16 -12.53 8.31
CA SER A 108 -1.46 -12.40 8.97
C SER A 108 -2.20 -13.73 9.10
N PHE A 109 -1.91 -14.70 8.23
CA PHE A 109 -2.66 -15.94 8.15
C PHE A 109 -2.69 -16.72 9.47
N PRO A 110 -1.56 -17.04 10.14
CA PRO A 110 -1.58 -17.88 11.35
C PRO A 110 -2.36 -17.25 12.48
N ILE A 111 -2.09 -15.99 12.80
CA ILE A 111 -2.71 -15.32 13.95
C ILE A 111 -4.21 -15.11 13.76
N VAL A 112 -4.65 -14.70 12.56
CA VAL A 112 -6.07 -14.52 12.24
C VAL A 112 -6.79 -15.87 12.29
N PHE A 113 -6.22 -16.90 11.64
CA PHE A 113 -6.82 -18.24 11.62
C PHE A 113 -6.97 -18.83 13.01
N VAL A 114 -5.89 -18.81 13.84
CA VAL A 114 -5.96 -19.31 15.21
C VAL A 114 -6.98 -18.53 16.04
N SER A 115 -7.09 -17.22 15.86
CA SER A 115 -8.07 -16.39 16.58
C SER A 115 -9.51 -16.85 16.34
N THR A 116 -9.83 -17.36 15.12
CA THR A 116 -11.17 -17.87 14.84
C THR A 116 -11.51 -19.12 15.63
N PHE A 117 -10.54 -20.01 15.93
CA PHE A 117 -10.75 -21.16 16.80
C PHE A 117 -11.06 -20.76 18.24
N PHE A 118 -10.45 -19.69 18.72
CA PHE A 118 -10.76 -19.15 20.06
C PHE A 118 -12.00 -18.27 20.08
N ARG A 119 -12.77 -18.25 18.98
CA ARG A 119 -13.98 -17.42 18.81
C ARG A 119 -13.77 -15.92 19.04
N ILE A 120 -12.53 -15.47 18.91
CA ILE A 120 -12.23 -14.05 18.98
C ILE A 120 -12.72 -13.39 17.66
N PRO A 121 -13.44 -12.28 17.74
CA PRO A 121 -13.93 -11.60 16.53
C PRO A 121 -12.74 -11.14 15.68
N THR A 122 -12.85 -11.40 14.36
CA THR A 122 -11.77 -11.14 13.40
C THR A 122 -12.27 -10.37 12.20
N LEU A 123 -11.41 -9.51 11.68
CA LEU A 123 -11.61 -8.78 10.42
C LEU A 123 -10.39 -8.99 9.52
N ILE A 124 -10.63 -9.24 8.24
CA ILE A 124 -9.57 -9.12 7.22
C ILE A 124 -9.85 -7.94 6.30
N GLN A 125 -8.78 -7.29 5.85
CA GLN A 125 -8.83 -6.23 4.87
C GLN A 125 -8.09 -6.68 3.60
N GLU A 126 -8.75 -6.58 2.43
CA GLU A 126 -8.16 -6.90 1.13
C GLU A 126 -7.92 -5.63 0.32
N GLN A 127 -6.67 -5.42 -0.06
CA GLN A 127 -6.23 -4.21 -0.72
C GLN A 127 -6.36 -4.26 -2.24
N ASN A 128 -6.33 -5.44 -2.83
CA ASN A 128 -6.20 -5.64 -4.27
C ASN A 128 -7.54 -5.95 -4.93
N SER A 129 -7.64 -5.65 -6.22
CA SER A 129 -8.78 -6.05 -7.06
C SER A 129 -8.87 -7.58 -7.27
N LEU A 130 -7.74 -8.28 -7.13
CA LEU A 130 -7.65 -9.75 -7.07
C LEU A 130 -7.13 -10.16 -5.69
N PRO A 131 -7.95 -10.87 -4.90
CA PRO A 131 -7.58 -11.15 -3.51
C PRO A 131 -6.49 -12.21 -3.38
N GLY A 132 -5.62 -11.99 -2.39
CA GLY A 132 -4.57 -12.93 -2.06
C GLY A 132 -5.08 -14.27 -1.50
N ILE A 133 -4.30 -15.35 -1.70
CA ILE A 133 -4.65 -16.71 -1.27
C ILE A 133 -4.99 -16.80 0.21
N ALA A 134 -4.22 -16.10 1.07
CA ALA A 134 -4.45 -16.08 2.51
C ALA A 134 -5.84 -15.52 2.86
N ASN A 135 -6.20 -14.37 2.27
CA ASN A 135 -7.50 -13.75 2.49
C ASN A 135 -8.66 -14.58 1.92
N LYS A 136 -8.47 -15.22 0.74
CA LYS A 136 -9.47 -16.15 0.19
C LYS A 136 -9.76 -17.31 1.16
N PHE A 137 -8.72 -17.89 1.77
CA PHE A 137 -8.91 -18.96 2.75
C PHE A 137 -9.57 -18.45 4.04
N LEU A 138 -9.05 -17.33 4.60
CA LEU A 138 -9.55 -16.76 5.85
C LEU A 138 -11.01 -16.26 5.75
N SER A 139 -11.47 -15.87 4.58
CA SER A 139 -12.81 -15.30 4.36
C SER A 139 -13.94 -16.19 4.87
N LYS A 140 -13.76 -17.51 4.79
CA LYS A 140 -14.74 -18.49 5.26
C LYS A 140 -14.90 -18.48 6.79
N HIS A 141 -13.85 -18.08 7.51
CA HIS A 141 -13.73 -18.23 8.96
C HIS A 141 -13.89 -16.91 9.74
N VAL A 142 -13.50 -15.78 9.14
CA VAL A 142 -13.56 -14.47 9.79
C VAL A 142 -14.98 -13.92 9.88
N LYS A 143 -15.19 -12.95 10.77
CA LYS A 143 -16.48 -12.29 10.97
C LYS A 143 -16.75 -11.18 9.98
N TYR A 144 -15.71 -10.40 9.61
CA TYR A 144 -15.84 -9.26 8.70
C TYR A 144 -14.74 -9.24 7.63
N ILE A 145 -15.10 -8.76 6.45
CA ILE A 145 -14.20 -8.64 5.30
C ILE A 145 -14.34 -7.23 4.72
N SER A 146 -13.36 -6.38 4.98
CA SER A 146 -13.24 -5.07 4.36
C SER A 146 -12.52 -5.18 3.03
N VAL A 147 -13.03 -4.54 1.99
CA VAL A 147 -12.46 -4.58 0.64
C VAL A 147 -12.28 -3.19 0.05
N ALA A 148 -11.26 -3.05 -0.79
CA ALA A 148 -10.94 -1.81 -1.47
C ALA A 148 -11.60 -1.64 -2.83
N TYR A 149 -12.07 -2.70 -3.44
CA TYR A 149 -12.67 -2.71 -4.76
C TYR A 149 -14.09 -3.27 -4.74
N ASN A 150 -14.93 -2.79 -5.67
CA ASN A 150 -16.25 -3.35 -5.90
C ASN A 150 -16.19 -4.74 -6.56
N LYS A 151 -17.33 -5.45 -6.60
CA LYS A 151 -17.46 -6.78 -7.21
C LYS A 151 -16.55 -7.85 -6.59
N MET A 152 -16.29 -7.75 -5.28
CA MET A 152 -15.52 -8.74 -4.52
C MET A 152 -16.38 -9.91 -4.00
N ASP A 153 -17.70 -9.83 -4.13
CA ASP A 153 -18.68 -10.86 -3.84
C ASP A 153 -18.44 -12.17 -4.62
N LYS A 154 -17.83 -12.10 -5.79
CA LYS A 154 -17.36 -13.27 -6.56
C LYS A 154 -16.21 -14.06 -5.91
N PHE A 155 -15.53 -13.48 -4.92
CA PHE A 155 -14.40 -14.08 -4.23
C PHE A 155 -14.65 -14.34 -2.75
N PHE A 156 -15.55 -13.58 -2.13
CA PHE A 156 -15.79 -13.58 -0.71
C PHE A 156 -17.28 -13.74 -0.37
N PRO A 157 -17.64 -14.31 0.79
CA PRO A 157 -19.01 -14.40 1.26
C PRO A 157 -19.66 -13.00 1.37
N PRO A 158 -20.78 -12.73 0.66
CA PRO A 158 -21.37 -11.39 0.61
C PRO A 158 -21.88 -10.88 1.97
N ASP A 159 -22.34 -11.77 2.84
CA ASP A 159 -22.87 -11.47 4.19
C ASP A 159 -21.81 -10.89 5.14
N LYS A 160 -20.53 -11.16 4.88
CA LYS A 160 -19.40 -10.66 5.69
C LYS A 160 -18.72 -9.44 5.10
N LEU A 161 -19.05 -9.13 3.84
CA LEU A 161 -18.31 -8.20 3.00
C LEU A 161 -18.83 -6.78 3.18
N PHE A 162 -17.91 -5.81 3.27
CA PHE A 162 -18.24 -4.40 3.21
C PHE A 162 -17.12 -3.61 2.51
N TYR A 163 -17.53 -2.62 1.72
CA TYR A 163 -16.63 -1.76 0.97
C TYR A 163 -16.16 -0.60 1.84
N THR A 164 -14.86 -0.34 1.87
CA THR A 164 -14.25 0.78 2.61
C THR A 164 -13.21 1.55 1.79
N GLY A 165 -12.65 0.94 0.77
CA GLY A 165 -11.37 1.38 0.21
C GLY A 165 -10.18 0.87 1.04
N ASN A 166 -8.99 1.35 0.69
CA ASN A 166 -7.77 1.04 1.42
C ASN A 166 -7.47 2.09 2.50
N PRO A 167 -7.20 1.69 3.74
CA PRO A 167 -6.68 2.59 4.76
C PRO A 167 -5.32 3.17 4.34
N VAL A 168 -5.26 4.47 4.17
CA VAL A 168 -4.03 5.20 3.87
C VAL A 168 -3.59 6.00 5.09
N ARG A 169 -2.35 6.50 5.06
CA ARG A 169 -1.82 7.37 6.12
C ARG A 169 -2.67 8.63 6.27
N LYS A 170 -2.91 9.06 7.51
CA LYS A 170 -3.71 10.25 7.81
C LYS A 170 -3.14 11.51 7.16
N SER A 171 -1.82 11.63 7.05
CA SER A 171 -1.16 12.77 6.41
C SER A 171 -1.61 12.98 4.96
N ILE A 172 -1.85 11.89 4.21
CA ILE A 172 -2.30 11.93 2.81
C ILE A 172 -3.75 12.44 2.69
N THR A 173 -4.59 12.20 3.70
CA THR A 173 -5.98 12.70 3.66
C THR A 173 -6.11 14.19 3.98
N ASN A 174 -5.07 14.80 4.52
CA ASN A 174 -5.01 16.23 4.77
C ASN A 174 -4.52 16.95 3.52
N LYS A 175 -5.43 17.58 2.79
CA LYS A 175 -5.08 18.32 1.57
C LYS A 175 -4.07 19.44 1.87
N ILE A 176 -2.98 19.44 1.11
CA ILE A 176 -1.97 20.51 1.10
C ILE A 176 -2.18 21.30 -0.20
N ASP A 177 -2.16 22.61 -0.08
CA ASP A 177 -2.17 23.48 -1.25
C ASP A 177 -0.89 23.26 -2.09
N ILE A 178 -1.02 23.22 -3.42
CA ILE A 178 0.10 22.88 -4.32
C ILE A 178 1.26 23.87 -4.22
N ASP A 179 0.96 25.18 -4.09
CA ASP A 179 2.00 26.21 -3.99
C ASP A 179 2.75 26.11 -2.65
N LYS A 180 2.03 25.76 -1.58
CA LYS A 180 2.64 25.49 -0.27
C LYS A 180 3.51 24.24 -0.31
N ALA A 181 3.07 23.18 -0.98
CA ALA A 181 3.83 21.96 -1.13
C ALA A 181 5.10 22.18 -1.97
N LYS A 182 5.00 22.88 -3.11
CA LYS A 182 6.17 23.25 -3.93
C LYS A 182 7.15 24.12 -3.12
N LYS A 183 6.65 25.13 -2.40
CA LYS A 183 7.48 25.98 -1.54
C LYS A 183 8.23 25.20 -0.46
N ALA A 184 7.58 24.23 0.17
CA ALA A 184 8.20 23.37 1.19
C ALA A 184 9.37 22.52 0.63
N LEU A 185 9.34 22.24 -0.67
CA LEU A 185 10.40 21.52 -1.40
C LEU A 185 11.40 22.47 -2.12
N ASN A 186 11.28 23.78 -1.92
CA ASN A 186 12.08 24.81 -2.63
C ASN A 186 11.93 24.76 -4.16
N ILE A 187 10.75 24.38 -4.66
CA ILE A 187 10.44 24.31 -6.09
C ILE A 187 9.67 25.57 -6.50
N ASP A 188 10.06 26.18 -7.63
CA ASP A 188 9.35 27.30 -8.21
C ASP A 188 7.90 26.90 -8.55
N LYS A 189 6.92 27.71 -8.10
CA LYS A 189 5.50 27.44 -8.31
C LYS A 189 5.09 27.36 -9.77
N SER A 190 5.80 28.04 -10.67
CA SER A 190 5.53 28.03 -12.11
C SER A 190 6.01 26.74 -12.80
N LYS A 191 6.96 26.01 -12.20
CA LYS A 191 7.48 24.78 -12.78
C LYS A 191 6.50 23.62 -12.59
N MET A 192 6.32 22.84 -13.64
CA MET A 192 5.65 21.55 -13.54
C MET A 192 6.52 20.53 -12.82
N VAL A 193 5.94 19.71 -11.95
CA VAL A 193 6.63 18.68 -11.17
C VAL A 193 6.24 17.29 -11.65
N LEU A 194 7.23 16.53 -12.12
CA LEU A 194 7.13 15.11 -12.40
C LEU A 194 7.71 14.32 -11.23
N THR A 195 6.91 13.48 -10.60
CA THR A 195 7.40 12.60 -9.54
C THR A 195 7.47 11.16 -10.00
N VAL A 196 8.58 10.49 -9.72
CA VAL A 196 8.82 9.07 -10.07
C VAL A 196 9.02 8.24 -8.81
N LEU A 197 8.18 7.22 -8.62
CA LEU A 197 8.17 6.35 -7.45
C LEU A 197 8.37 4.88 -7.84
N GLY A 198 9.57 4.36 -7.63
CA GLY A 198 9.90 2.95 -7.86
C GLY A 198 9.39 1.98 -6.78
N GLY A 199 8.74 2.51 -5.72
CA GLY A 199 8.40 1.77 -4.50
C GLY A 199 9.53 1.84 -3.47
N SER A 200 9.31 1.27 -2.26
CA SER A 200 10.24 1.40 -1.11
C SER A 200 11.63 0.80 -1.33
N LEU A 201 11.77 -0.19 -2.20
CA LEU A 201 13.06 -0.81 -2.55
C LEU A 201 13.65 -0.26 -3.86
N GLY A 202 12.88 0.56 -4.57
CA GLY A 202 13.19 0.99 -5.92
C GLY A 202 12.75 -0.04 -6.98
N SER A 203 12.78 0.37 -8.23
CA SER A 203 12.46 -0.47 -9.39
C SER A 203 13.52 -0.30 -10.46
N LYS A 204 14.31 -1.36 -10.71
CA LYS A 204 15.34 -1.35 -11.74
C LYS A 204 14.81 -0.85 -13.10
N LYS A 205 13.69 -1.40 -13.55
CA LYS A 205 13.09 -1.06 -14.86
C LYS A 205 12.63 0.40 -14.94
N ILE A 206 11.97 0.92 -13.89
CA ILE A 206 11.59 2.34 -13.87
C ILE A 206 12.84 3.20 -13.83
N ASN A 207 13.83 2.86 -13.01
CA ASN A 207 15.06 3.62 -12.91
C ASN A 207 15.82 3.67 -14.24
N GLU A 208 15.96 2.53 -14.92
CA GLU A 208 16.59 2.47 -16.26
C GLU A 208 15.79 3.30 -17.30
N LEU A 209 14.47 3.24 -17.27
CA LEU A 209 13.60 4.01 -18.16
C LEU A 209 13.80 5.52 -17.94
N ILE A 210 13.76 5.96 -16.69
CA ILE A 210 13.97 7.38 -16.36
C ILE A 210 15.37 7.83 -16.72
N TYR A 211 16.38 7.07 -16.36
CA TYR A 211 17.78 7.40 -16.67
C TYR A 211 18.05 7.56 -18.17
N LYS A 212 17.52 6.66 -19.00
CA LYS A 212 17.60 6.74 -20.46
C LYS A 212 16.89 7.97 -21.06
N ASN A 213 15.97 8.56 -20.33
CA ASN A 213 15.14 9.68 -20.78
C ASN A 213 15.42 10.99 -20.01
N LEU A 214 16.51 11.07 -19.22
CA LEU A 214 16.79 12.27 -18.43
C LEU A 214 16.88 13.51 -19.28
N ASP A 215 17.73 13.53 -20.32
CA ASP A 215 17.88 14.68 -21.23
C ASP A 215 16.56 15.11 -21.87
N TYR A 216 15.68 14.13 -22.19
CA TYR A 216 14.36 14.39 -22.72
C TYR A 216 13.44 15.07 -21.69
N ILE A 217 13.49 14.60 -20.43
CA ILE A 217 12.69 15.15 -19.32
C ILE A 217 13.19 16.56 -18.97
N GLU A 218 14.48 16.76 -18.81
CA GLU A 218 15.10 18.04 -18.54
C GLU A 218 14.81 19.07 -19.63
N GLY A 219 14.84 18.64 -20.91
CA GLY A 219 14.47 19.49 -22.06
C GLY A 219 13.01 19.97 -22.07
N LYS A 220 12.15 19.46 -21.17
CA LYS A 220 10.78 19.99 -21.00
C LYS A 220 10.68 21.14 -20.00
N GLY A 221 11.75 21.49 -19.30
CA GLY A 221 11.76 22.55 -18.28
C GLY A 221 10.91 22.22 -17.05
N ILE A 222 10.79 20.93 -16.70
CA ILE A 222 10.04 20.43 -15.55
C ILE A 222 10.99 20.01 -14.43
N THR A 223 10.56 20.12 -13.18
CA THR A 223 11.31 19.58 -12.05
C THR A 223 10.99 18.10 -11.88
N LEU A 224 12.02 17.25 -11.82
CA LEU A 224 11.89 15.82 -11.58
C LEU A 224 12.24 15.46 -10.13
N ILE A 225 11.29 14.92 -9.39
CA ILE A 225 11.51 14.27 -8.09
C ILE A 225 11.55 12.76 -8.32
N TRP A 226 12.68 12.13 -8.03
CA TRP A 226 12.89 10.72 -8.34
C TRP A 226 13.32 9.91 -7.13
N GLN A 227 12.41 9.06 -6.62
CA GLN A 227 12.74 8.04 -5.64
C GLN A 227 13.24 6.78 -6.35
N CYS A 228 14.54 6.65 -6.47
CA CYS A 228 15.17 5.51 -7.14
C CYS A 228 15.29 4.25 -6.25
N GLY A 229 15.18 4.41 -4.92
CA GLY A 229 15.28 3.33 -3.94
C GLY A 229 16.73 3.10 -3.45
N LYS A 230 16.84 2.60 -2.21
CA LYS A 230 18.15 2.43 -1.54
C LYS A 230 19.16 1.60 -2.33
N LEU A 231 18.69 0.59 -3.06
CA LEU A 231 19.58 -0.30 -3.83
C LEU A 231 20.23 0.39 -5.04
N TYR A 232 19.66 1.50 -5.50
CA TYR A 232 20.08 2.18 -6.73
C TYR A 232 20.55 3.61 -6.49
N TYR A 233 20.44 4.12 -5.26
CA TYR A 233 20.72 5.51 -4.95
C TYR A 233 22.15 5.91 -5.31
N ASP A 234 23.13 5.09 -4.95
CA ASP A 234 24.55 5.36 -5.26
C ASP A 234 24.87 5.40 -6.77
N LEU A 235 23.99 4.80 -7.62
CA LEU A 235 24.16 4.85 -9.07
C LEU A 235 23.70 6.18 -9.69
N TYR A 236 22.80 6.91 -9.01
CA TYR A 236 22.12 8.06 -9.60
C TYR A 236 22.29 9.37 -8.82
N LYS A 237 22.64 9.33 -7.53
CA LYS A 237 22.70 10.51 -6.64
C LYS A 237 23.53 11.68 -7.19
N ASP A 238 24.65 11.38 -7.90
CA ASP A 238 25.55 12.41 -8.43
C ASP A 238 24.97 13.14 -9.65
N LYS A 239 23.80 12.74 -10.14
CA LYS A 239 23.04 13.44 -11.19
C LYS A 239 22.13 14.53 -10.65
N SER A 240 21.95 14.63 -9.32
CA SER A 240 21.08 15.64 -8.73
C SER A 240 21.47 17.06 -9.12
N SER A 241 20.47 17.87 -9.44
CA SER A 241 20.59 19.28 -9.79
C SER A 241 19.44 20.06 -9.17
N GLU A 242 19.31 21.35 -9.47
CA GLU A 242 18.18 22.17 -9.01
C GLU A 242 16.83 21.60 -9.46
N ASP A 243 16.77 21.11 -10.71
CA ASP A 243 15.54 20.54 -11.32
C ASP A 243 15.49 19.01 -11.32
N LEU A 244 16.49 18.34 -10.74
CA LEU A 244 16.56 16.88 -10.62
C LEU A 244 16.87 16.48 -9.18
N ILE A 245 15.83 16.19 -8.40
CA ILE A 245 15.90 15.85 -6.98
C ILE A 245 15.83 14.33 -6.82
N ILE A 246 16.94 13.69 -6.44
CA ILE A 246 17.00 12.23 -6.33
C ILE A 246 17.03 11.80 -4.87
N HIS A 247 16.14 10.85 -4.53
CA HIS A 247 16.03 10.28 -3.20
C HIS A 247 16.22 8.76 -3.20
N ASP A 248 16.87 8.25 -2.15
CA ASP A 248 16.81 6.82 -1.83
C ASP A 248 15.42 6.42 -1.33
N PHE A 249 14.83 7.26 -0.47
CA PHE A 249 13.49 7.09 0.09
C PHE A 249 12.90 8.44 0.49
N ILE A 250 11.65 8.68 0.09
CA ILE A 250 10.89 9.88 0.45
C ILE A 250 10.08 9.58 1.71
N SER A 251 10.41 10.24 2.82
CA SER A 251 9.68 10.10 4.07
C SER A 251 8.44 10.98 4.11
N ASP A 252 8.54 12.21 3.61
CA ASP A 252 7.44 13.18 3.49
C ASP A 252 6.78 13.07 2.11
N ILE A 253 6.12 11.92 1.89
CA ILE A 253 5.51 11.60 0.60
C ILE A 253 4.25 12.43 0.32
N ASP A 254 3.56 12.87 1.34
CA ASP A 254 2.37 13.71 1.23
C ASP A 254 2.71 15.07 0.60
N THR A 255 3.73 15.77 1.09
CA THR A 255 4.22 17.00 0.46
C THR A 255 4.62 16.76 -1.00
N VAL A 256 5.31 15.66 -1.30
CA VAL A 256 5.70 15.31 -2.67
C VAL A 256 4.48 15.00 -3.55
N TYR A 257 3.51 14.24 -3.05
CA TYR A 257 2.28 13.98 -3.82
C TYR A 257 1.53 15.27 -4.14
N TYR A 258 1.36 16.16 -3.17
CA TYR A 258 0.62 17.41 -3.40
C TYR A 258 1.38 18.41 -4.28
N SER A 259 2.72 18.43 -4.27
CA SER A 259 3.53 19.27 -5.17
C SER A 259 3.54 18.76 -6.61
N SER A 260 3.23 17.48 -6.85
CA SER A 260 3.33 16.84 -8.16
C SER A 260 2.22 17.28 -9.10
N ASP A 261 2.55 17.45 -10.37
CA ASP A 261 1.60 17.63 -11.48
C ASP A 261 1.37 16.31 -12.22
N ILE A 262 2.37 15.45 -12.31
CA ILE A 262 2.32 14.12 -12.94
C ILE A 262 3.10 13.14 -12.07
N ILE A 263 2.58 11.92 -11.94
CA ILE A 263 3.24 10.87 -11.15
C ILE A 263 3.47 9.62 -12.00
N ILE A 264 4.68 9.07 -11.94
CA ILE A 264 5.01 7.76 -12.50
C ILE A 264 5.26 6.81 -11.34
N ALA A 265 4.51 5.71 -11.28
CA ALA A 265 4.63 4.80 -10.15
C ALA A 265 4.36 3.33 -10.52
N ARG A 266 4.78 2.43 -9.63
CA ARG A 266 4.26 1.06 -9.60
C ARG A 266 2.79 1.07 -9.16
N SER A 267 2.01 0.14 -9.66
CA SER A 267 0.57 0.01 -9.37
C SER A 267 0.29 -0.90 -8.15
N GLY A 268 1.05 -0.69 -7.07
CA GLY A 268 0.72 -1.28 -5.77
C GLY A 268 -0.60 -0.72 -5.24
N ALA A 269 -1.42 -1.57 -4.65
CA ALA A 269 -2.78 -1.19 -4.20
C ALA A 269 -2.81 0.06 -3.31
N LEU A 270 -1.86 0.18 -2.38
CA LEU A 270 -1.79 1.36 -1.50
C LEU A 270 -1.40 2.62 -2.28
N THR A 271 -0.41 2.54 -3.16
CA THR A 271 -0.01 3.68 -4.02
C THR A 271 -1.19 4.19 -4.84
N LEU A 272 -1.98 3.29 -5.42
CA LEU A 272 -3.17 3.66 -6.20
C LEU A 272 -4.23 4.35 -5.33
N SER A 273 -4.42 3.86 -4.11
CA SER A 273 -5.37 4.48 -3.16
C SER A 273 -4.88 5.86 -2.69
N GLU A 274 -3.58 6.03 -2.49
CA GLU A 274 -2.96 7.33 -2.20
C GLU A 274 -3.14 8.29 -3.37
N LEU A 275 -2.82 7.85 -4.61
CA LEU A 275 -3.02 8.64 -5.82
C LEU A 275 -4.48 9.06 -6.05
N ALA A 276 -5.42 8.17 -5.75
CA ALA A 276 -6.84 8.46 -5.84
C ALA A 276 -7.28 9.53 -4.83
N ILE A 277 -6.75 9.50 -3.61
CA ILE A 277 -7.08 10.51 -2.59
C ILE A 277 -6.48 11.87 -2.94
N VAL A 278 -5.22 11.91 -3.39
CA VAL A 278 -4.58 13.18 -3.79
C VAL A 278 -5.07 13.71 -5.13
N GLY A 279 -5.71 12.86 -5.95
CA GLY A 279 -6.29 13.24 -7.24
C GLY A 279 -5.24 13.66 -8.27
N LYS A 280 -4.14 12.91 -8.39
CA LYS A 280 -3.04 13.26 -9.30
C LYS A 280 -3.02 12.34 -10.52
N PRO A 281 -2.83 12.88 -11.74
CA PRO A 281 -2.70 12.09 -12.95
C PRO A 281 -1.46 11.21 -12.89
N ALA A 282 -1.56 9.95 -13.32
CA ALA A 282 -0.47 9.00 -13.20
C ALA A 282 -0.24 8.16 -14.46
N ILE A 283 1.04 7.83 -14.69
CA ILE A 283 1.48 6.74 -15.55
C ILE A 283 1.84 5.58 -14.63
N LEU A 284 1.07 4.51 -14.71
CA LEU A 284 1.25 3.32 -13.89
C LEU A 284 2.05 2.28 -14.67
N ILE A 285 3.20 1.89 -14.13
CA ILE A 285 4.07 0.87 -14.73
C ILE A 285 4.00 -0.37 -13.81
N PRO A 286 3.08 -1.33 -14.09
CA PRO A 286 2.92 -2.51 -13.27
C PRO A 286 4.16 -3.40 -13.32
N SER A 287 4.54 -3.97 -12.16
CA SER A 287 5.60 -4.98 -12.12
C SER A 287 5.04 -6.35 -12.51
N PRO A 288 5.62 -7.05 -13.50
CA PRO A 288 5.22 -8.43 -13.83
C PRO A 288 5.70 -9.43 -12.78
N ASN A 289 6.60 -9.01 -11.89
CA ASN A 289 7.26 -9.87 -10.91
C ASN A 289 6.54 -9.94 -9.55
N VAL A 290 5.21 -9.80 -9.54
CA VAL A 290 4.37 -9.91 -8.35
C VAL A 290 3.44 -11.11 -8.42
N ALA A 291 2.92 -11.56 -7.25
CA ALA A 291 2.00 -12.69 -7.19
C ALA A 291 0.73 -12.41 -8.02
N GLU A 292 0.27 -13.42 -8.78
CA GLU A 292 -0.97 -13.35 -9.57
C GLU A 292 -1.08 -12.10 -10.47
N ASN A 293 0.05 -11.49 -10.84
CA ASN A 293 0.10 -10.26 -11.65
C ASN A 293 -0.82 -9.12 -11.14
N HIS A 294 -1.02 -9.06 -9.80
CA HIS A 294 -2.00 -8.16 -9.19
C HIS A 294 -1.75 -6.67 -9.52
N GLN A 295 -0.50 -6.25 -9.76
CA GLN A 295 -0.22 -4.87 -10.15
C GLN A 295 -0.82 -4.53 -11.51
N TYR A 296 -0.75 -5.42 -12.48
CA TYR A 296 -1.38 -5.22 -13.78
C TYR A 296 -2.90 -5.10 -13.63
N HIS A 297 -3.53 -6.00 -12.88
CA HIS A 297 -4.97 -5.94 -12.64
C HIS A 297 -5.40 -4.67 -11.91
N ASN A 298 -4.62 -4.21 -10.94
CA ASN A 298 -4.87 -2.96 -10.25
C ASN A 298 -4.74 -1.74 -11.19
N ALA A 299 -3.67 -1.66 -12.00
CA ALA A 299 -3.48 -0.59 -12.99
C ALA A 299 -4.61 -0.58 -14.02
N LYS A 300 -4.97 -1.75 -14.53
CA LYS A 300 -6.03 -1.93 -15.51
C LYS A 300 -7.39 -1.47 -14.97
N ALA A 301 -7.72 -1.81 -13.71
CA ALA A 301 -8.96 -1.41 -13.09
C ALA A 301 -9.14 0.12 -13.00
N ILE A 302 -8.03 0.88 -12.89
CA ILE A 302 -8.07 2.35 -12.88
C ILE A 302 -8.02 2.91 -14.30
N SER A 303 -7.21 2.32 -15.18
CA SER A 303 -7.08 2.75 -16.58
C SER A 303 -8.39 2.54 -17.37
N ASP A 304 -9.16 1.48 -17.09
CA ASP A 304 -10.45 1.22 -17.71
C ASP A 304 -11.54 2.26 -17.32
N LEU A 305 -11.26 3.07 -16.30
CA LEU A 305 -12.07 4.22 -15.88
C LEU A 305 -11.46 5.56 -16.27
N ASP A 306 -10.49 5.57 -17.19
CA ASP A 306 -9.72 6.74 -17.58
C ASP A 306 -9.10 7.50 -16.39
N GLY A 307 -8.77 6.79 -15.31
CA GLY A 307 -8.18 7.38 -14.11
C GLY A 307 -6.64 7.37 -14.09
N ALA A 308 -6.00 6.67 -15.03
CA ALA A 308 -4.55 6.64 -15.19
C ALA A 308 -4.15 6.06 -16.55
N ILE A 309 -2.92 6.31 -16.97
CA ILE A 309 -2.31 5.63 -18.11
C ILE A 309 -1.64 4.34 -17.60
N CYS A 310 -2.07 3.18 -18.06
CA CYS A 310 -1.37 1.91 -17.82
C CYS A 310 -0.33 1.69 -18.91
N LEU A 311 0.95 1.59 -18.52
CA LEU A 311 2.08 1.38 -19.42
C LEU A 311 2.86 0.14 -18.96
N VAL A 312 2.71 -0.98 -19.66
CA VAL A 312 3.42 -2.22 -19.31
C VAL A 312 4.91 -2.12 -19.59
N GLU A 313 5.74 -2.86 -18.83
CA GLU A 313 7.21 -2.75 -18.92
C GLU A 313 7.76 -3.02 -20.33
N GLU A 314 7.12 -3.93 -21.06
CA GLU A 314 7.51 -4.33 -22.42
C GLU A 314 7.32 -3.20 -23.43
N GLU A 315 6.33 -2.34 -23.24
CA GLU A 315 6.00 -1.22 -24.13
C GLU A 315 6.63 0.10 -23.64
N ALA A 316 7.16 0.12 -22.40
CA ALA A 316 7.57 1.36 -21.75
C ALA A 316 8.68 2.09 -22.53
N GLU A 317 9.69 1.40 -23.08
CA GLU A 317 10.76 2.05 -23.85
C GLU A 317 10.24 2.72 -25.12
N LEU A 318 9.24 2.14 -25.77
CA LEU A 318 8.65 2.66 -27.02
C LEU A 318 7.68 3.81 -26.77
N LEU A 319 6.81 3.66 -25.76
CA LEU A 319 5.65 4.55 -25.60
C LEU A 319 5.84 5.63 -24.53
N PHE A 320 6.89 5.56 -23.73
CA PHE A 320 7.10 6.47 -22.59
C PHE A 320 7.00 7.94 -22.95
N LYS A 321 7.79 8.37 -23.97
CA LYS A 321 7.83 9.78 -24.38
C LYS A 321 6.46 10.28 -24.85
N SER A 322 5.76 9.49 -25.67
CA SER A 322 4.43 9.87 -26.17
C SER A 322 3.40 9.96 -25.06
N LYS A 323 3.41 9.00 -24.09
CA LYS A 323 2.49 9.01 -22.95
C LYS A 323 2.78 10.14 -21.96
N LEU A 324 4.05 10.45 -21.73
CA LEU A 324 4.45 11.59 -20.90
C LEU A 324 4.07 12.91 -21.58
N ASP A 325 4.32 13.05 -22.89
CA ASP A 325 3.93 14.25 -23.68
C ASP A 325 2.43 14.51 -23.67
N MET A 326 1.59 13.47 -23.70
CA MET A 326 0.14 13.65 -23.58
C MET A 326 -0.22 14.35 -22.26
N LEU A 327 0.39 13.95 -21.16
CA LEU A 327 0.14 14.57 -19.85
C LEU A 327 0.79 15.95 -19.70
N ILE A 328 1.92 16.22 -20.33
CA ILE A 328 2.58 17.54 -20.26
C ILE A 328 1.84 18.57 -21.10
N LYS A 329 1.49 18.23 -22.36
CA LYS A 329 0.98 19.19 -23.35
C LYS A 329 -0.54 19.40 -23.27
N ASP A 330 -1.29 18.37 -22.90
CA ASP A 330 -2.74 18.41 -22.86
C ASP A 330 -3.22 18.58 -21.38
N GLU A 331 -3.48 19.82 -21.02
CA GLU A 331 -3.94 20.17 -19.68
C GLU A 331 -5.35 19.62 -19.39
N GLU A 332 -6.23 19.63 -20.39
CA GLU A 332 -7.60 19.12 -20.25
C GLU A 332 -7.59 17.62 -20.01
N TYR A 333 -6.82 16.87 -20.80
CA TYR A 333 -6.63 15.42 -20.61
C TYR A 333 -6.04 15.11 -19.23
N ARG A 334 -5.04 15.88 -18.81
CA ARG A 334 -4.42 15.74 -17.47
C ARG A 334 -5.44 15.98 -16.35
N LYS A 335 -6.28 17.02 -16.49
CA LYS A 335 -7.36 17.31 -15.52
C LYS A 335 -8.42 16.21 -15.49
N ASN A 336 -8.79 15.67 -16.64
CA ASN A 336 -9.76 14.59 -16.75
C ASN A 336 -9.28 13.30 -16.05
N ILE A 337 -8.03 12.90 -16.27
CA ILE A 337 -7.43 11.75 -15.56
C ILE A 337 -7.41 12.01 -14.04
N ALA A 338 -6.99 13.20 -13.60
CA ALA A 338 -6.95 13.57 -12.18
C ALA A 338 -8.36 13.53 -11.56
N TYR A 339 -9.36 14.01 -12.24
CA TYR A 339 -10.74 13.96 -11.81
C TYR A 339 -11.27 12.53 -11.71
N ASN A 340 -11.00 11.70 -12.72
CA ASN A 340 -11.49 10.33 -12.73
C ASN A 340 -10.83 9.46 -11.63
N ILE A 341 -9.52 9.57 -11.44
CA ILE A 341 -8.86 8.84 -10.34
C ILE A 341 -9.36 9.32 -8.97
N SER A 342 -9.64 10.62 -8.81
CA SER A 342 -10.11 11.17 -7.53
C SER A 342 -11.47 10.59 -7.08
N LYS A 343 -12.33 10.19 -8.01
CA LYS A 343 -13.61 9.52 -7.71
C LYS A 343 -13.44 8.16 -7.04
N LEU A 344 -12.27 7.54 -7.17
CA LEU A 344 -11.94 6.25 -6.59
C LEU A 344 -11.33 6.40 -5.18
N GLY A 345 -11.07 7.63 -4.75
CA GLY A 345 -10.48 7.92 -3.45
C GLY A 345 -11.42 7.59 -2.29
N SER A 346 -10.91 6.88 -1.30
CA SER A 346 -11.65 6.50 -0.09
C SER A 346 -10.92 7.02 1.16
N PRO A 347 -11.00 8.33 1.47
CA PRO A 347 -10.25 8.93 2.58
C PRO A 347 -10.72 8.43 3.95
N ASN A 348 -11.93 7.90 4.04
CA ASN A 348 -12.56 7.45 5.29
C ASN A 348 -12.35 5.93 5.57
N ALA A 349 -11.57 5.22 4.78
CA ALA A 349 -11.43 3.77 4.89
C ALA A 349 -11.10 3.26 6.30
N SER A 350 -10.15 3.89 7.00
CA SER A 350 -9.83 3.52 8.40
C SER A 350 -10.95 3.87 9.38
N ILE A 351 -11.70 4.95 9.12
CA ILE A 351 -12.86 5.36 9.91
C ILE A 351 -13.96 4.30 9.82
N ASP A 352 -14.29 3.86 8.61
CA ASP A 352 -15.36 2.89 8.34
C ASP A 352 -15.02 1.51 8.95
N ILE A 353 -13.76 1.06 8.81
CA ILE A 353 -13.29 -0.18 9.43
C ILE A 353 -13.42 -0.10 10.95
N VAL A 354 -12.92 0.97 11.57
CA VAL A 354 -12.95 1.11 13.04
C VAL A 354 -14.37 1.33 13.56
N SER A 355 -15.23 1.99 12.80
CA SER A 355 -16.65 2.12 13.14
C SER A 355 -17.37 0.75 13.15
N LYS A 356 -17.05 -0.13 12.19
CA LYS A 356 -17.56 -1.51 12.18
C LYS A 356 -17.11 -2.29 13.40
N ILE A 357 -15.84 -2.15 13.81
CA ILE A 357 -15.27 -2.78 15.01
C ILE A 357 -15.94 -2.21 16.27
N LYS A 358 -16.09 -0.87 16.37
CA LYS A 358 -16.74 -0.20 17.49
C LYS A 358 -18.18 -0.69 17.68
N ASN A 359 -18.94 -0.74 16.61
CA ASN A 359 -20.33 -1.23 16.66
C ASN A 359 -20.36 -2.67 17.19
N HIS A 360 -19.47 -3.54 16.72
CA HIS A 360 -19.38 -4.92 17.22
C HIS A 360 -19.11 -4.97 18.72
N LEU A 361 -18.12 -4.23 19.22
CA LEU A 361 -17.72 -4.21 20.64
C LEU A 361 -18.74 -3.51 21.56
N SER A 362 -19.67 -2.75 21.02
CA SER A 362 -20.75 -2.07 21.78
C SER A 362 -21.95 -2.95 22.00
N TYR A 363 -22.10 -4.05 21.25
CA TYR A 363 -23.19 -5.03 21.37
C TYR A 363 -22.80 -6.25 22.25
N GLU A 364 -21.52 -6.36 22.66
CA GLU A 364 -21.00 -7.34 23.63
C GLU A 364 -20.78 -6.68 25.02
#